data_5d5adfc234d61b47aa17f6e8b2f6f14f
#
_entry.id   5d5adfc234d61b47aa17f6e8b2f6f14f
#
_cell.length_a   1.000
_cell.length_b   1.000
_cell.length_c   1.000
_cell.angle_alpha   90.00
_cell.angle_beta   90.00
_cell.angle_gamma   90.00
#
_symmetry.space_group_name_H-M   'P 1'
#
loop_
_entity.id
_entity.type
_entity.pdbx_description
1 polymer ?
#
loop_
_entity_poly.entity_id
_entity_poly.type
_entity_poly.pdbx_seq_one_letter_code
_entity_poly.pdbx_strand_id
1 'polypeptide(L)'
;MNPPPISMSEDCLYLNIYTPAHAHGGSNLPVMVWIHGGALVIGMASMYDGSILAATEDVVVVTIQYRLGVLGFFSTGDQHARGNWGYLDQVAALRWVQQNIAHFGGNPDLVTIFGESAGGTSVSSQVVSPMSRGLFHRAIMESGVAVLPGLISSSSEVIHQTVASLSGCEAMDSEALVHCLRDKSEAEVLAINKVFQAIPAVVDGEFFPRHPQELLASGNFHPVPSIIGVNNDEYGWIIPVAIENVQKIKEITKENLETVMKKTAAQMMLPPECSNLIMEEYMGDTEDPQALQIQYTEMMEDFMFVIPALQVAHLQRSHAPVYFYEFQHQPTFVKQVRPPHVKADHGDEVPFVFGSFFWGVKRESFLIFLDLNKVPDDSLRDS
;
A
#
# COMPACT_ATOMS: atom_id res chain seq x y z
N MET A 1 2.06 -14.45 25.26
CA MET A 1 1.11 -13.32 25.45
C MET A 1 0.25 -13.30 24.20
N ASN A 2 -1.07 -13.33 24.33
CA ASN A 2 -1.94 -13.12 23.18
C ASN A 2 -1.74 -11.69 22.69
N PRO A 3 -1.73 -11.41 21.37
CA PRO A 3 -1.72 -10.05 20.88
C PRO A 3 -2.90 -9.28 21.49
N PRO A 4 -2.76 -7.97 21.74
CA PRO A 4 -3.88 -7.17 22.21
C PRO A 4 -5.04 -7.31 21.21
N PRO A 5 -6.29 -7.35 21.69
CA PRO A 5 -7.44 -7.44 20.80
C PRO A 5 -7.41 -6.25 19.83
N ILE A 6 -7.61 -6.53 18.54
CA ILE A 6 -7.76 -5.48 17.53
C ILE A 6 -9.03 -4.71 17.86
N SER A 7 -8.90 -3.41 18.09
CA SER A 7 -10.01 -2.48 18.30
C SER A 7 -10.12 -1.58 17.07
N MET A 8 -11.32 -1.46 16.52
CA MET A 8 -11.65 -0.51 15.46
C MET A 8 -12.50 0.62 16.03
N SER A 9 -12.25 1.84 15.61
CA SER A 9 -12.99 3.03 16.03
C SER A 9 -12.84 4.14 14.99
N GLU A 10 -13.84 4.99 14.85
CA GLU A 10 -13.70 6.23 14.09
C GLU A 10 -12.74 7.22 14.78
N ASP A 11 -12.62 7.18 16.11
CA ASP A 11 -11.57 7.87 16.86
C ASP A 11 -10.27 7.06 16.76
N CYS A 12 -9.56 7.19 15.65
CA CYS A 12 -8.40 6.37 15.29
C CYS A 12 -7.13 7.17 14.94
N LEU A 13 -7.18 8.50 14.89
CA LEU A 13 -6.07 9.32 14.40
C LEU A 13 -5.03 9.56 15.50
N TYR A 14 -4.25 8.54 15.78
CA TYR A 14 -3.13 8.53 16.74
C TYR A 14 -1.82 8.28 16.01
N LEU A 15 -0.72 8.59 16.68
CA LEU A 15 0.63 8.22 16.24
C LEU A 15 1.46 7.70 17.42
N ASN A 16 2.45 6.85 17.11
CA ASN A 16 3.41 6.38 18.11
C ASN A 16 4.78 7.02 17.81
N ILE A 17 5.54 7.29 18.85
CA ILE A 17 6.88 7.86 18.75
C ILE A 17 7.84 6.96 19.52
N TYR A 18 8.90 6.54 18.85
CA TYR A 18 9.98 5.73 19.40
C TYR A 18 11.26 6.53 19.33
N THR A 19 11.94 6.69 20.47
CA THR A 19 13.18 7.47 20.58
C THR A 19 14.25 6.66 21.26
N PRO A 20 15.54 6.86 20.92
CA PRO A 20 16.63 6.30 21.71
C PRO A 20 16.54 6.74 23.18
N ALA A 21 16.97 5.89 24.11
CA ALA A 21 16.85 6.18 25.55
C ALA A 21 17.60 7.43 26.01
N HIS A 22 18.64 7.85 25.28
CA HIS A 22 19.42 9.07 25.56
C HIS A 22 18.84 10.32 24.88
N ALA A 23 17.82 10.19 24.03
CA ALA A 23 17.26 11.34 23.32
C ALA A 23 16.54 12.31 24.26
N HIS A 24 16.74 13.59 24.03
CA HIS A 24 16.10 14.68 24.76
C HIS A 24 15.81 15.86 23.81
N GLY A 25 15.04 16.84 24.26
CA GLY A 25 14.84 18.05 23.50
C GLY A 25 16.20 18.71 23.17
N GLY A 26 16.51 18.85 21.88
CA GLY A 26 17.81 19.35 21.41
C GLY A 26 18.80 18.27 20.93
N SER A 27 18.47 16.97 21.00
CA SER A 27 19.31 15.89 20.41
C SER A 27 19.42 15.96 18.89
N ASN A 28 18.46 16.60 18.23
CA ASN A 28 18.51 16.90 16.79
C ASN A 28 18.67 15.68 15.89
N LEU A 29 18.04 14.55 16.27
CA LEU A 29 18.13 13.26 15.58
C LEU A 29 17.32 13.27 14.29
N PRO A 30 17.72 12.50 13.24
CA PRO A 30 16.88 12.28 12.08
C PRO A 30 15.55 11.66 12.48
N VAL A 31 14.49 11.98 11.73
CA VAL A 31 13.12 11.50 11.97
C VAL A 31 12.68 10.63 10.80
N MET A 32 12.15 9.46 11.09
CA MET A 32 11.56 8.54 10.11
C MET A 32 10.06 8.37 10.40
N VAL A 33 9.20 8.74 9.46
CA VAL A 33 7.74 8.66 9.61
C VAL A 33 7.21 7.53 8.75
N TRP A 34 6.74 6.47 9.40
CA TRP A 34 6.15 5.30 8.76
C TRP A 34 4.70 5.50 8.39
N ILE A 35 4.35 5.18 7.14
CA ILE A 35 2.99 5.13 6.62
C ILE A 35 2.71 3.68 6.24
N HIS A 36 1.81 3.02 6.96
CA HIS A 36 1.52 1.61 6.74
C HIS A 36 0.75 1.35 5.44
N GLY A 37 0.89 0.14 4.89
CA GLY A 37 0.16 -0.37 3.75
C GLY A 37 -1.23 -0.90 4.09
N GLY A 38 -1.73 -1.81 3.21
CA GLY A 38 -3.03 -2.46 3.35
C GLY A 38 -4.10 -1.94 2.39
N ALA A 39 -3.72 -1.64 1.15
CA ALA A 39 -4.61 -1.27 0.03
C ALA A 39 -5.57 -0.10 0.34
N LEU A 40 -5.22 0.77 1.29
CA LEU A 40 -6.02 1.89 1.81
C LEU A 40 -7.32 1.47 2.53
N VAL A 41 -7.52 0.18 2.80
CA VAL A 41 -8.74 -0.36 3.43
C VAL A 41 -8.48 -1.04 4.77
N ILE A 42 -7.26 -1.53 5.02
CA ILE A 42 -6.84 -2.17 6.27
C ILE A 42 -5.49 -1.64 6.75
N GLY A 43 -5.11 -1.95 7.97
CA GLY A 43 -3.81 -1.61 8.55
C GLY A 43 -3.92 -0.81 9.84
N MET A 44 -2.81 -0.74 10.55
CA MET A 44 -2.69 0.04 11.79
C MET A 44 -1.23 0.31 12.13
N ALA A 45 -0.96 1.45 12.76
CA ALA A 45 0.39 1.86 13.16
C ALA A 45 1.02 0.94 14.23
N SER A 46 0.21 0.38 15.13
CA SER A 46 0.68 -0.47 16.24
C SER A 46 1.26 -1.83 15.82
N MET A 47 1.13 -2.20 14.54
CA MET A 47 1.80 -3.39 13.99
C MET A 47 3.30 -3.20 13.81
N TYR A 48 3.77 -1.96 13.77
CA TYR A 48 5.13 -1.59 13.41
C TYR A 48 5.83 -0.98 14.63
N ASP A 49 6.57 -1.82 15.36
CA ASP A 49 7.35 -1.39 16.52
C ASP A 49 8.68 -0.79 16.06
N GLY A 50 8.80 0.52 16.16
CA GLY A 50 9.99 1.28 15.77
C GLY A 50 11.11 1.29 16.82
N SER A 51 10.96 0.61 17.96
CA SER A 51 11.90 0.72 19.08
C SER A 51 13.29 0.22 18.74
N ILE A 52 13.41 -0.86 17.96
CA ILE A 52 14.71 -1.43 17.54
C ILE A 52 15.40 -0.47 16.58
N LEU A 53 14.70 -0.05 15.53
CA LEU A 53 15.24 0.89 14.55
C LEU A 53 15.69 2.19 15.23
N ALA A 54 14.87 2.74 16.14
CA ALA A 54 15.23 3.93 16.89
C ALA A 54 16.47 3.75 17.74
N ALA A 55 16.57 2.62 18.47
CA ALA A 55 17.66 2.36 19.41
C ALA A 55 18.98 2.01 18.72
N THR A 56 18.94 1.37 17.55
CA THR A 56 20.15 0.89 16.84
C THR A 56 20.73 1.94 15.90
N GLU A 57 19.87 2.77 15.29
CA GLU A 57 20.28 3.71 14.24
C GLU A 57 20.25 5.18 14.67
N ASP A 58 20.03 5.44 15.96
CA ASP A 58 19.97 6.81 16.51
C ASP A 58 18.99 7.73 15.78
N VAL A 59 17.80 7.25 15.52
CA VAL A 59 16.73 7.99 14.84
C VAL A 59 15.45 8.05 15.69
N VAL A 60 14.63 9.05 15.47
CA VAL A 60 13.26 9.09 15.98
C VAL A 60 12.34 8.43 14.96
N VAL A 61 11.63 7.39 15.35
CA VAL A 61 10.65 6.70 14.48
C VAL A 61 9.24 7.11 14.90
N VAL A 62 8.43 7.51 13.92
CA VAL A 62 7.01 7.84 14.12
C VAL A 62 6.19 6.89 13.25
N THR A 63 5.19 6.21 13.82
CA THR A 63 4.23 5.41 13.06
C THR A 63 2.85 6.04 13.15
N ILE A 64 2.23 6.33 12.01
CA ILE A 64 0.99 7.12 11.95
C ILE A 64 -0.22 6.28 11.59
N GLN A 65 -1.39 6.72 12.08
CA GLN A 65 -2.70 6.27 11.63
C GLN A 65 -3.28 7.27 10.62
N TYR A 66 -4.10 6.76 9.73
CA TYR A 66 -4.91 7.56 8.80
C TYR A 66 -6.23 6.82 8.52
N ARG A 67 -7.28 7.55 8.17
CA ARG A 67 -8.58 6.94 7.87
C ARG A 67 -8.49 6.05 6.64
N LEU A 68 -9.15 4.92 6.73
CA LEU A 68 -9.14 3.83 5.75
C LEU A 68 -10.51 3.62 5.13
N GLY A 69 -10.53 2.93 4.00
CA GLY A 69 -11.76 2.51 3.36
C GLY A 69 -12.67 3.67 2.98
N VAL A 70 -13.96 3.47 3.15
CA VAL A 70 -14.99 4.49 2.83
C VAL A 70 -14.77 5.78 3.64
N LEU A 71 -14.37 5.67 4.92
CA LEU A 71 -14.13 6.84 5.78
C LEU A 71 -12.92 7.68 5.33
N GLY A 72 -11.94 7.05 4.67
CA GLY A 72 -10.72 7.72 4.22
C GLY A 72 -10.74 8.13 2.74
N PHE A 73 -11.45 7.40 1.88
CA PHE A 73 -11.24 7.51 0.44
C PHE A 73 -12.52 7.55 -0.40
N PHE A 74 -13.71 7.48 0.20
CA PHE A 74 -14.96 7.66 -0.56
C PHE A 74 -15.02 9.05 -1.19
N SER A 75 -15.47 9.13 -2.44
CA SER A 75 -15.66 10.39 -3.15
C SER A 75 -16.91 10.36 -4.02
N THR A 76 -17.63 11.48 -4.03
CA THR A 76 -18.72 11.74 -4.99
C THR A 76 -18.23 12.41 -6.29
N GLY A 77 -16.93 12.76 -6.36
CA GLY A 77 -16.35 13.49 -7.49
C GLY A 77 -16.71 14.98 -7.52
N ASP A 78 -17.33 15.50 -6.45
CA ASP A 78 -17.73 16.89 -6.31
C ASP A 78 -17.44 17.44 -4.89
N GLN A 79 -17.97 18.61 -4.58
CA GLN A 79 -17.73 19.30 -3.32
C GLN A 79 -18.34 18.64 -2.09
N HIS A 80 -19.33 17.74 -2.24
CA HIS A 80 -20.04 17.11 -1.12
C HIS A 80 -19.21 16.01 -0.45
N ALA A 81 -18.40 15.26 -1.23
CA ALA A 81 -17.39 14.36 -0.73
C ALA A 81 -16.21 14.32 -1.72
N ARG A 82 -15.20 15.17 -1.49
CA ARG A 82 -14.03 15.28 -2.37
C ARG A 82 -13.14 14.05 -2.35
N GLY A 83 -13.15 13.29 -1.25
CA GLY A 83 -12.29 12.13 -1.05
C GLY A 83 -10.90 12.49 -0.51
N ASN A 84 -9.96 11.53 -0.57
CA ASN A 84 -8.58 11.67 -0.15
C ASN A 84 -8.36 12.05 1.33
N TRP A 85 -9.36 11.90 2.19
CA TRP A 85 -9.26 12.30 3.61
C TRP A 85 -8.17 11.52 4.35
N GLY A 86 -7.95 10.25 4.00
CA GLY A 86 -6.84 9.48 4.56
C GLY A 86 -5.48 10.09 4.21
N TYR A 87 -5.30 10.62 3.01
CA TYR A 87 -4.09 11.35 2.64
C TYR A 87 -3.98 12.70 3.35
N LEU A 88 -5.09 13.39 3.59
CA LEU A 88 -5.11 14.62 4.39
C LEU A 88 -4.77 14.34 5.85
N ASP A 89 -5.17 13.19 6.41
CA ASP A 89 -4.75 12.75 7.74
C ASP A 89 -3.23 12.56 7.81
N GLN A 90 -2.62 11.97 6.77
CA GLN A 90 -1.17 11.85 6.65
C GLN A 90 -0.49 13.22 6.60
N VAL A 91 -1.04 14.19 5.83
CA VAL A 91 -0.55 15.58 5.81
C VAL A 91 -0.65 16.22 7.21
N ALA A 92 -1.76 15.99 7.92
CA ALA A 92 -1.93 16.49 9.28
C ALA A 92 -0.89 15.89 10.25
N ALA A 93 -0.62 14.59 10.15
CA ALA A 93 0.42 13.93 10.93
C ALA A 93 1.82 14.50 10.63
N LEU A 94 2.15 14.74 9.36
CA LEU A 94 3.42 15.35 8.98
C LEU A 94 3.55 16.80 9.50
N ARG A 95 2.47 17.59 9.48
CA ARG A 95 2.45 18.93 10.10
C ARG A 95 2.65 18.85 11.60
N TRP A 96 2.04 17.86 12.25
CA TRP A 96 2.24 17.63 13.67
C TRP A 96 3.71 17.30 13.99
N VAL A 97 4.35 16.45 13.18
CA VAL A 97 5.79 16.13 13.29
C VAL A 97 6.62 17.41 13.19
N GLN A 98 6.39 18.25 12.19
CA GLN A 98 7.10 19.52 12.03
C GLN A 98 6.99 20.42 13.27
N GLN A 99 5.83 20.44 13.91
CA GLN A 99 5.56 21.34 15.06
C GLN A 99 6.07 20.78 16.39
N ASN A 100 6.18 19.45 16.54
CA ASN A 100 6.31 18.85 17.86
C ASN A 100 7.53 17.93 18.03
N ILE A 101 8.10 17.40 16.95
CA ILE A 101 9.07 16.30 17.06
C ILE A 101 10.38 16.71 17.76
N ALA A 102 10.71 17.99 17.78
CA ALA A 102 11.85 18.53 18.51
C ALA A 102 11.76 18.27 20.04
N HIS A 103 10.55 18.21 20.60
CA HIS A 103 10.34 17.87 22.00
C HIS A 103 10.72 16.41 22.32
N PHE A 104 10.73 15.55 21.31
CA PHE A 104 11.10 14.14 21.40
C PHE A 104 12.54 13.86 20.92
N GLY A 105 13.33 14.91 20.73
CA GLY A 105 14.72 14.82 20.29
C GLY A 105 14.91 14.74 18.77
N GLY A 106 13.84 14.79 17.98
CA GLY A 106 13.90 14.77 16.52
C GLY A 106 14.18 16.13 15.90
N ASN A 107 14.76 16.14 14.72
CA ASN A 107 14.98 17.33 13.90
C ASN A 107 13.88 17.47 12.85
N PRO A 108 13.01 18.51 12.91
CA PRO A 108 11.97 18.71 11.91
C PRO A 108 12.51 19.00 10.50
N ASP A 109 13.78 19.41 10.37
CA ASP A 109 14.45 19.65 9.08
C ASP A 109 15.12 18.38 8.50
N LEU A 110 15.04 17.24 9.20
CA LEU A 110 15.61 15.96 8.79
C LEU A 110 14.55 14.84 8.79
N VAL A 111 13.38 15.08 8.23
CA VAL A 111 12.28 14.13 8.17
C VAL A 111 12.35 13.29 6.89
N THR A 112 12.37 11.97 7.04
CA THR A 112 12.20 10.98 5.97
C THR A 112 10.85 10.30 6.13
N ILE A 113 10.03 10.29 5.10
CA ILE A 113 8.80 9.49 5.06
C ILE A 113 9.09 8.15 4.39
N PHE A 114 8.54 7.07 4.94
CA PHE A 114 8.74 5.72 4.38
C PHE A 114 7.49 4.88 4.57
N GLY A 115 7.30 3.90 3.69
CA GLY A 115 6.11 3.06 3.72
C GLY A 115 6.15 1.98 2.66
N GLU A 116 5.39 0.91 2.90
CA GLU A 116 5.32 -0.28 2.05
C GLU A 116 3.92 -0.42 1.44
N SER A 117 3.86 -0.98 0.20
CA SER A 117 2.59 -1.23 -0.50
C SER A 117 1.78 0.05 -0.69
N ALA A 118 0.52 0.09 -0.25
CA ALA A 118 -0.28 1.32 -0.22
C ALA A 118 0.36 2.42 0.64
N GLY A 119 1.24 2.09 1.59
CA GLY A 119 2.07 3.04 2.33
C GLY A 119 3.16 3.64 1.45
N GLY A 120 3.84 2.85 0.62
CA GLY A 120 4.77 3.33 -0.41
C GLY A 120 4.07 4.21 -1.44
N THR A 121 2.87 3.79 -1.88
CA THR A 121 1.99 4.63 -2.72
C THR A 121 1.63 5.95 -2.04
N SER A 122 1.36 5.92 -0.72
CA SER A 122 1.09 7.13 0.07
C SER A 122 2.32 8.04 0.13
N VAL A 123 3.52 7.49 0.38
CA VAL A 123 4.79 8.26 0.34
C VAL A 123 4.97 8.93 -1.01
N SER A 124 4.82 8.19 -2.10
CA SER A 124 4.89 8.73 -3.47
C SER A 124 3.82 9.78 -3.74
N SER A 125 2.61 9.60 -3.18
CA SER A 125 1.51 10.56 -3.27
C SER A 125 1.82 11.86 -2.53
N GLN A 126 2.47 11.79 -1.35
CA GLN A 126 2.95 12.98 -0.65
C GLN A 126 4.05 13.71 -1.44
N VAL A 127 4.91 12.98 -2.15
CA VAL A 127 5.93 13.59 -3.04
C VAL A 127 5.29 14.41 -4.15
N VAL A 128 4.21 13.96 -4.75
CA VAL A 128 3.55 14.68 -5.86
C VAL A 128 2.53 15.73 -5.40
N SER A 129 2.03 15.65 -4.16
CA SER A 129 1.03 16.58 -3.66
C SER A 129 1.63 17.94 -3.29
N PRO A 130 1.02 19.06 -3.73
CA PRO A 130 1.42 20.38 -3.26
C PRO A 130 1.14 20.60 -1.77
N MET A 131 0.23 19.84 -1.16
CA MET A 131 -0.23 20.04 0.23
C MET A 131 0.79 19.58 1.27
N SER A 132 1.73 18.73 0.91
CA SER A 132 2.79 18.19 1.78
C SER A 132 4.17 18.79 1.50
N ARG A 133 4.26 19.75 0.60
CA ARG A 133 5.53 20.40 0.25
C ARG A 133 6.18 21.03 1.47
N GLY A 134 7.46 20.70 1.71
CA GLY A 134 8.25 21.22 2.84
C GLY A 134 8.00 20.50 4.17
N LEU A 135 7.17 19.45 4.22
CA LEU A 135 6.91 18.69 5.44
C LEU A 135 7.89 17.51 5.64
N PHE A 136 8.64 17.14 4.61
CA PHE A 136 9.66 16.10 4.64
C PHE A 136 10.79 16.42 3.64
N HIS A 137 11.92 15.70 3.79
CA HIS A 137 13.18 16.01 3.12
C HIS A 137 13.72 14.82 2.33
N ARG A 138 13.24 13.60 2.60
CA ARG A 138 13.59 12.34 1.92
C ARG A 138 12.38 11.42 1.90
N ALA A 139 12.39 10.46 0.97
CA ALA A 139 11.32 9.48 0.81
C ALA A 139 11.87 8.07 0.56
N ILE A 140 11.21 7.06 1.13
CA ILE A 140 11.49 5.65 0.84
C ILE A 140 10.16 4.99 0.46
N MET A 141 10.10 4.43 -0.74
CA MET A 141 8.93 3.78 -1.31
C MET A 141 9.24 2.30 -1.47
N GLU A 142 8.63 1.47 -0.62
CA GLU A 142 8.83 0.03 -0.58
C GLU A 142 7.62 -0.62 -1.26
N SER A 143 7.83 -1.29 -2.40
CA SER A 143 6.80 -2.05 -3.12
C SER A 143 5.50 -1.28 -3.37
N GLY A 144 5.62 0.03 -3.66
CA GLY A 144 4.44 0.89 -3.89
C GLY A 144 4.80 2.31 -4.30
N VAL A 145 4.18 2.81 -5.35
CA VAL A 145 4.36 4.17 -5.88
C VAL A 145 3.02 4.76 -6.31
N ALA A 146 2.96 6.09 -6.53
CA ALA A 146 1.72 6.80 -6.88
C ALA A 146 1.13 6.46 -8.26
N VAL A 147 1.80 5.62 -9.05
CA VAL A 147 1.28 5.10 -10.32
C VAL A 147 0.99 3.60 -10.26
N LEU A 148 0.97 3.02 -9.05
CA LEU A 148 0.57 1.62 -8.84
C LEU A 148 -0.89 1.44 -9.27
N PRO A 149 -1.18 0.45 -10.16
CA PRO A 149 -2.51 0.25 -10.69
C PRO A 149 -3.57 0.03 -9.60
N GLY A 150 -4.71 0.68 -9.73
CA GLY A 150 -5.88 0.47 -8.88
C GLY A 150 -5.92 1.25 -7.56
N LEU A 151 -4.86 1.97 -7.17
CA LEU A 151 -4.85 2.75 -5.93
C LEU A 151 -5.08 4.26 -6.13
N ILE A 152 -5.03 4.77 -7.36
CA ILE A 152 -5.39 6.15 -7.67
C ILE A 152 -6.22 6.16 -8.97
N SER A 153 -7.36 6.82 -8.94
CA SER A 153 -8.30 6.87 -10.06
C SER A 153 -8.59 8.32 -10.47
N SER A 154 -8.81 8.52 -11.77
CA SER A 154 -9.32 9.78 -12.28
C SER A 154 -10.85 9.91 -12.15
N SER A 155 -11.55 8.84 -11.76
CA SER A 155 -13.01 8.82 -11.60
C SER A 155 -13.40 8.15 -10.29
N SER A 156 -14.37 8.74 -9.59
CA SER A 156 -14.99 8.17 -8.39
C SER A 156 -16.24 7.34 -8.68
N GLU A 157 -16.73 7.31 -9.92
CA GLU A 157 -18.06 6.83 -10.29
C GLU A 157 -18.35 5.40 -9.83
N VAL A 158 -17.45 4.46 -10.10
CA VAL A 158 -17.65 3.05 -9.77
C VAL A 158 -17.76 2.85 -8.25
N ILE A 159 -16.87 3.49 -7.48
CA ILE A 159 -16.90 3.39 -6.01
C ILE A 159 -18.14 4.09 -5.46
N HIS A 160 -18.48 5.27 -6.00
CA HIS A 160 -19.67 6.01 -5.64
C HIS A 160 -20.94 5.15 -5.79
N GLN A 161 -21.16 4.56 -6.97
CA GLN A 161 -22.32 3.71 -7.24
C GLN A 161 -22.34 2.46 -6.36
N THR A 162 -21.18 1.84 -6.16
CA THR A 162 -21.09 0.64 -5.31
C THR A 162 -21.42 0.96 -3.85
N VAL A 163 -20.89 2.04 -3.30
CA VAL A 163 -21.19 2.47 -1.92
C VAL A 163 -22.65 2.87 -1.78
N ALA A 164 -23.22 3.60 -2.74
CA ALA A 164 -24.63 3.97 -2.75
C ALA A 164 -25.54 2.73 -2.71
N SER A 165 -25.24 1.73 -3.54
CA SER A 165 -25.99 0.48 -3.60
C SER A 165 -25.88 -0.33 -2.30
N LEU A 166 -24.67 -0.54 -1.79
CA LEU A 166 -24.43 -1.30 -0.57
C LEU A 166 -25.02 -0.64 0.69
N SER A 167 -25.12 0.68 0.70
CA SER A 167 -25.67 1.44 1.82
C SER A 167 -27.21 1.59 1.76
N GLY A 168 -27.85 1.23 0.65
CA GLY A 168 -29.27 1.52 0.42
C GLY A 168 -29.55 3.00 0.21
N CYS A 169 -28.55 3.79 -0.18
CA CYS A 169 -28.65 5.23 -0.47
C CYS A 169 -28.68 5.51 -1.97
N GLU A 170 -29.30 4.61 -2.75
CA GLU A 170 -29.37 4.71 -4.22
C GLU A 170 -30.28 5.84 -4.70
N ALA A 171 -30.10 6.24 -5.95
CA ALA A 171 -30.90 7.24 -6.66
C ALA A 171 -30.98 8.62 -5.99
N MET A 172 -29.96 8.96 -5.19
CA MET A 172 -29.82 10.24 -4.52
C MET A 172 -28.82 11.12 -5.27
N ASP A 173 -28.98 12.45 -5.18
CA ASP A 173 -27.89 13.35 -5.52
C ASP A 173 -26.74 13.24 -4.51
N SER A 174 -25.58 13.79 -4.82
CA SER A 174 -24.38 13.67 -4.01
C SER A 174 -24.56 14.19 -2.58
N GLU A 175 -25.32 15.28 -2.39
CA GLU A 175 -25.59 15.86 -1.08
C GLU A 175 -26.44 14.91 -0.24
N ALA A 176 -27.55 14.43 -0.78
CA ALA A 176 -28.45 13.50 -0.11
C ALA A 176 -27.75 12.17 0.19
N LEU A 177 -26.92 11.66 -0.73
CA LEU A 177 -26.12 10.45 -0.52
C LEU A 177 -25.16 10.61 0.68
N VAL A 178 -24.44 11.73 0.74
CA VAL A 178 -23.49 12.00 1.86
C VAL A 178 -24.25 12.11 3.19
N HIS A 179 -25.43 12.74 3.20
CA HIS A 179 -26.28 12.78 4.39
C HIS A 179 -26.74 11.37 4.79
N CYS A 180 -27.23 10.58 3.85
CA CYS A 180 -27.65 9.20 4.07
C CYS A 180 -26.48 8.34 4.65
N LEU A 181 -25.26 8.49 4.12
CA LEU A 181 -24.10 7.76 4.61
C LEU A 181 -23.68 8.18 6.04
N ARG A 182 -23.85 9.46 6.40
CA ARG A 182 -23.55 9.95 7.75
C ARG A 182 -24.49 9.41 8.82
N ASP A 183 -25.69 9.03 8.43
CA ASP A 183 -26.69 8.42 9.33
C ASP A 183 -26.46 6.90 9.54
N LYS A 184 -25.49 6.30 8.85
CA LYS A 184 -25.13 4.89 8.99
C LYS A 184 -24.37 4.64 10.29
N SER A 185 -24.69 3.53 10.92
CA SER A 185 -23.95 3.03 12.08
C SER A 185 -22.54 2.55 11.68
N GLU A 186 -21.63 2.52 12.63
CA GLU A 186 -20.29 1.94 12.45
C GLU A 186 -20.35 0.52 11.85
N ALA A 187 -21.25 -0.33 12.33
CA ALA A 187 -21.43 -1.68 11.81
C ALA A 187 -21.84 -1.73 10.34
N GLU A 188 -22.71 -0.80 9.89
CA GLU A 188 -23.09 -0.68 8.47
C GLU A 188 -21.92 -0.20 7.62
N VAL A 189 -21.16 0.80 8.08
CA VAL A 189 -19.96 1.29 7.35
C VAL A 189 -18.91 0.19 7.24
N LEU A 190 -18.67 -0.57 8.32
CA LEU A 190 -17.74 -1.71 8.29
C LEU A 190 -18.22 -2.82 7.36
N ALA A 191 -19.53 -3.06 7.26
CA ALA A 191 -20.09 -4.03 6.32
C ALA A 191 -19.85 -3.60 4.86
N ILE A 192 -19.99 -2.30 4.56
CA ILE A 192 -19.66 -1.74 3.23
C ILE A 192 -18.16 -1.91 2.95
N ASN A 193 -17.30 -1.55 3.90
CA ASN A 193 -15.85 -1.68 3.76
C ASN A 193 -15.38 -3.09 3.42
N LYS A 194 -16.01 -4.13 4.00
CA LYS A 194 -15.64 -5.54 3.77
C LYS A 194 -15.77 -6.00 2.32
N VAL A 195 -16.53 -5.29 1.51
CA VAL A 195 -16.73 -5.62 0.09
C VAL A 195 -15.52 -5.18 -0.75
N PHE A 196 -14.76 -4.20 -0.26
CA PHE A 196 -13.64 -3.61 -0.98
C PHE A 196 -12.31 -4.28 -0.62
N GLN A 197 -11.61 -4.78 -1.63
CA GLN A 197 -10.22 -5.21 -1.52
C GLN A 197 -9.25 -4.01 -1.57
N ALA A 198 -9.66 -2.92 -2.23
CA ALA A 198 -9.01 -1.62 -2.25
C ALA A 198 -10.03 -0.53 -2.54
N ILE A 199 -9.83 0.67 -1.98
CA ILE A 199 -10.58 1.88 -2.37
C ILE A 199 -9.56 2.90 -2.87
N PRO A 200 -9.59 3.28 -4.17
CA PRO A 200 -8.63 4.21 -4.72
C PRO A 200 -8.83 5.63 -4.18
N ALA A 201 -7.73 6.33 -4.02
CA ALA A 201 -7.73 7.78 -3.96
C ALA A 201 -8.16 8.37 -5.33
N VAL A 202 -8.54 9.64 -5.36
CA VAL A 202 -9.07 10.28 -6.57
C VAL A 202 -8.29 11.54 -6.94
N VAL A 203 -8.27 11.86 -8.22
CA VAL A 203 -7.80 13.17 -8.69
C VAL A 203 -8.88 14.20 -8.35
N ASP A 204 -8.64 14.97 -7.28
CA ASP A 204 -9.60 15.88 -6.65
C ASP A 204 -9.36 17.37 -6.99
N GLY A 205 -8.28 17.68 -7.71
CA GLY A 205 -7.87 19.04 -8.03
C GLY A 205 -7.13 19.79 -6.91
N GLU A 206 -7.04 19.22 -5.69
CA GLU A 206 -6.37 19.84 -4.53
C GLU A 206 -5.20 19.00 -4.03
N PHE A 207 -5.44 17.81 -3.48
CA PHE A 207 -4.37 16.90 -3.07
C PHE A 207 -3.64 16.37 -4.30
N PHE A 208 -4.39 15.93 -5.31
CA PHE A 208 -3.91 15.64 -6.65
C PHE A 208 -4.46 16.65 -7.65
N PRO A 209 -3.73 17.74 -8.00
CA PRO A 209 -4.16 18.69 -9.02
C PRO A 209 -4.39 18.06 -10.40
N ARG A 210 -3.63 16.99 -10.70
CA ARG A 210 -3.72 16.14 -11.89
C ARG A 210 -3.32 14.72 -11.51
N HIS A 211 -3.48 13.78 -12.43
CA HIS A 211 -3.04 12.40 -12.21
C HIS A 211 -1.52 12.36 -11.85
N PRO A 212 -1.08 11.56 -10.86
CA PRO A 212 0.31 11.50 -10.44
C PRO A 212 1.32 11.30 -11.56
N GLN A 213 0.98 10.46 -12.55
CA GLN A 213 1.84 10.24 -13.72
C GLN A 213 2.11 11.54 -14.50
N GLU A 214 1.09 12.39 -14.66
CA GLU A 214 1.24 13.69 -15.33
C GLU A 214 2.06 14.67 -14.49
N LEU A 215 1.87 14.67 -13.17
CA LEU A 215 2.64 15.50 -12.24
C LEU A 215 4.12 15.12 -12.27
N LEU A 216 4.43 13.84 -12.25
CA LEU A 216 5.81 13.32 -12.34
C LEU A 216 6.42 13.63 -13.71
N ALA A 217 5.72 13.34 -14.80
CA ALA A 217 6.22 13.59 -16.17
C ALA A 217 6.45 15.08 -16.47
N SER A 218 5.65 15.97 -15.88
CA SER A 218 5.82 17.41 -16.03
C SER A 218 6.81 18.06 -15.03
N GLY A 219 7.43 17.27 -14.14
CA GLY A 219 8.32 17.80 -13.10
C GLY A 219 7.61 18.59 -12.00
N ASN A 220 6.28 18.52 -11.93
CA ASN A 220 5.50 19.28 -10.94
C ASN A 220 5.24 18.46 -9.68
N PHE A 221 6.30 18.19 -8.95
CA PHE A 221 6.28 17.47 -7.68
C PHE A 221 7.34 18.05 -6.72
N HIS A 222 7.44 17.56 -5.49
CA HIS A 222 8.47 17.96 -4.55
C HIS A 222 9.71 17.06 -4.70
N PRO A 223 10.80 17.54 -5.35
CA PRO A 223 11.96 16.71 -5.62
C PRO A 223 12.77 16.51 -4.34
N VAL A 224 12.74 15.31 -3.78
CA VAL A 224 13.55 14.91 -2.63
C VAL A 224 14.36 13.67 -2.96
N PRO A 225 15.57 13.48 -2.37
CA PRO A 225 16.28 12.23 -2.48
C PRO A 225 15.40 11.06 -2.06
N SER A 226 15.35 10.03 -2.91
CA SER A 226 14.41 8.91 -2.71
C SER A 226 15.09 7.55 -2.86
N ILE A 227 14.66 6.59 -2.06
CA ILE A 227 14.92 5.17 -2.28
C ILE A 227 13.59 4.55 -2.76
N ILE A 228 13.62 3.80 -3.86
CA ILE A 228 12.47 3.13 -4.44
C ILE A 228 12.87 1.68 -4.66
N GLY A 229 12.05 0.73 -4.26
CA GLY A 229 12.40 -0.66 -4.45
C GLY A 229 11.20 -1.58 -4.48
N VAL A 230 11.50 -2.83 -4.83
CA VAL A 230 10.55 -3.94 -4.92
C VAL A 230 11.18 -5.21 -4.36
N ASN A 231 10.35 -6.19 -4.06
CA ASN A 231 10.77 -7.55 -3.77
C ASN A 231 10.82 -8.37 -5.06
N ASN A 232 11.52 -9.49 -5.08
CA ASN A 232 11.73 -10.29 -6.29
C ASN A 232 10.68 -11.39 -6.50
N ASP A 233 9.52 -11.27 -5.84
CA ASP A 233 8.33 -12.11 -6.05
C ASP A 233 7.06 -11.45 -5.45
N GLU A 234 6.81 -10.20 -5.84
CA GLU A 234 5.76 -9.32 -5.29
C GLU A 234 4.33 -9.90 -5.40
N TYR A 235 4.10 -10.80 -6.33
CA TYR A 235 2.80 -11.43 -6.55
C TYR A 235 2.83 -12.94 -6.27
N GLY A 236 3.87 -13.40 -5.52
CA GLY A 236 4.12 -14.82 -5.31
C GLY A 236 3.06 -15.52 -4.46
N TRP A 237 2.61 -14.87 -3.38
CA TRP A 237 1.68 -15.52 -2.44
C TRP A 237 0.74 -14.55 -1.72
N ILE A 238 1.25 -13.52 -1.01
CA ILE A 238 0.42 -12.70 -0.11
C ILE A 238 -0.65 -11.90 -0.85
N ILE A 239 -0.32 -11.30 -1.99
CA ILE A 239 -1.29 -10.53 -2.79
C ILE A 239 -2.37 -11.44 -3.35
N PRO A 240 -2.07 -12.57 -4.04
CA PRO A 240 -3.10 -13.53 -4.47
C PRO A 240 -4.02 -14.02 -3.37
N VAL A 241 -3.49 -14.25 -2.16
CA VAL A 241 -4.27 -14.65 -1.00
C VAL A 241 -5.20 -13.51 -0.55
N ALA A 242 -4.68 -12.30 -0.41
CA ALA A 242 -5.43 -11.14 0.05
C ALA A 242 -6.60 -10.76 -0.89
N ILE A 243 -6.43 -10.94 -2.20
CA ILE A 243 -7.46 -10.65 -3.19
C ILE A 243 -8.27 -11.89 -3.65
N GLU A 244 -8.16 -12.99 -2.91
CA GLU A 244 -8.89 -14.26 -3.19
C GLU A 244 -8.66 -14.79 -4.62
N ASN A 245 -7.45 -14.64 -5.17
CA ASN A 245 -7.10 -15.02 -6.54
C ASN A 245 -6.34 -16.36 -6.65
N VAL A 246 -5.93 -16.95 -5.53
CA VAL A 246 -5.13 -18.19 -5.50
C VAL A 246 -5.77 -19.30 -6.30
N GLN A 247 -7.08 -19.54 -6.12
CA GLN A 247 -7.78 -20.61 -6.81
C GLN A 247 -7.82 -20.38 -8.33
N LYS A 248 -8.01 -19.17 -8.78
CA LYS A 248 -7.99 -18.81 -10.22
C LYS A 248 -6.62 -19.05 -10.83
N ILE A 249 -5.54 -18.75 -10.10
CA ILE A 249 -4.17 -19.00 -10.54
C ILE A 249 -3.92 -20.52 -10.66
N LYS A 250 -4.34 -21.30 -9.66
CA LYS A 250 -4.20 -22.77 -9.68
C LYS A 250 -4.96 -23.45 -10.84
N GLU A 251 -5.99 -22.80 -11.36
CA GLU A 251 -6.80 -23.29 -12.50
C GLU A 251 -6.21 -22.92 -13.87
N ILE A 252 -5.09 -22.20 -13.92
CA ILE A 252 -4.44 -21.83 -15.19
C ILE A 252 -3.81 -23.06 -15.81
N THR A 253 -4.22 -23.34 -17.05
CA THR A 253 -3.72 -24.41 -17.90
C THR A 253 -3.52 -23.90 -19.33
N LYS A 254 -2.82 -24.66 -20.17
CA LYS A 254 -2.63 -24.28 -21.58
C LYS A 254 -3.96 -24.09 -22.32
N GLU A 255 -4.99 -24.90 -21.99
CA GLU A 255 -6.29 -24.84 -22.65
C GLU A 255 -7.08 -23.57 -22.35
N ASN A 256 -6.93 -23.00 -21.16
CA ASN A 256 -7.68 -21.80 -20.75
C ASN A 256 -6.85 -20.52 -20.77
N LEU A 257 -5.54 -20.59 -21.01
CA LEU A 257 -4.58 -19.50 -20.91
C LEU A 257 -5.01 -18.24 -21.69
N GLU A 258 -5.39 -18.41 -22.96
CA GLU A 258 -5.84 -17.29 -23.81
C GLU A 258 -7.02 -16.55 -23.20
N THR A 259 -7.97 -17.29 -22.63
CA THR A 259 -9.16 -16.70 -21.98
C THR A 259 -8.77 -15.97 -20.69
N VAL A 260 -7.87 -16.54 -19.89
CA VAL A 260 -7.34 -15.90 -18.69
C VAL A 260 -6.62 -14.61 -19.06
N MET A 261 -5.71 -14.64 -20.03
CA MET A 261 -4.94 -13.46 -20.45
C MET A 261 -5.81 -12.33 -20.99
N LYS A 262 -6.84 -12.63 -21.77
CA LYS A 262 -7.81 -11.63 -22.23
C LYS A 262 -8.56 -10.97 -21.08
N LYS A 263 -8.98 -11.77 -20.08
CA LYS A 263 -9.65 -11.23 -18.89
C LYS A 263 -8.71 -10.37 -18.05
N THR A 264 -7.48 -10.83 -17.86
CA THR A 264 -6.44 -10.10 -17.12
C THR A 264 -6.12 -8.78 -17.81
N ALA A 265 -5.89 -8.77 -19.13
CA ALA A 265 -5.63 -7.55 -19.88
C ALA A 265 -6.81 -6.54 -19.77
N ALA A 266 -8.06 -7.03 -19.81
CA ALA A 266 -9.23 -6.18 -19.62
C ALA A 266 -9.31 -5.61 -18.19
N GLN A 267 -8.97 -6.39 -17.16
CA GLN A 267 -8.88 -5.93 -15.77
C GLN A 267 -7.78 -4.88 -15.58
N MET A 268 -6.68 -5.03 -16.30
CA MET A 268 -5.57 -4.06 -16.36
C MET A 268 -5.89 -2.83 -17.22
N MET A 269 -7.09 -2.75 -17.81
CA MET A 269 -7.49 -1.70 -18.75
C MET A 269 -6.57 -1.56 -19.98
N LEU A 270 -5.94 -2.66 -20.38
CA LEU A 270 -5.10 -2.71 -21.55
C LEU A 270 -5.91 -2.94 -22.81
N PRO A 271 -5.47 -2.42 -23.97
CA PRO A 271 -6.07 -2.74 -25.26
C PRO A 271 -6.11 -4.26 -25.51
N PRO A 272 -7.20 -4.80 -26.11
CA PRO A 272 -7.34 -6.25 -26.33
C PRO A 272 -6.16 -6.91 -27.06
N GLU A 273 -5.53 -6.19 -27.98
CA GLU A 273 -4.37 -6.64 -28.74
C GLU A 273 -3.12 -6.89 -27.85
N CYS A 274 -3.00 -6.24 -26.70
CA CYS A 274 -1.91 -6.42 -25.78
C CYS A 274 -1.90 -7.83 -25.16
N SER A 275 -3.06 -8.49 -25.04
CA SER A 275 -3.14 -9.82 -24.43
C SER A 275 -2.27 -10.86 -25.12
N ASN A 276 -2.19 -10.82 -26.46
CA ASN A 276 -1.36 -11.75 -27.23
C ASN A 276 0.14 -11.45 -27.07
N LEU A 277 0.51 -10.16 -27.07
CA LEU A 277 1.90 -9.75 -26.88
C LEU A 277 2.41 -10.12 -25.48
N ILE A 278 1.60 -9.89 -24.46
CA ILE A 278 1.94 -10.25 -23.08
C ILE A 278 2.05 -11.78 -22.93
N MET A 279 1.13 -12.52 -23.57
CA MET A 279 1.17 -13.98 -23.54
C MET A 279 2.43 -14.53 -24.23
N GLU A 280 2.83 -13.94 -25.36
CA GLU A 280 4.06 -14.33 -26.08
C GLU A 280 5.31 -14.00 -25.26
N GLU A 281 5.37 -12.85 -24.59
CA GLU A 281 6.50 -12.41 -23.77
C GLU A 281 6.69 -13.27 -22.51
N TYR A 282 5.61 -13.54 -21.77
CA TYR A 282 5.71 -14.17 -20.45
C TYR A 282 5.48 -15.67 -20.45
N MET A 283 4.55 -16.20 -21.28
CA MET A 283 4.10 -17.58 -21.11
C MET A 283 4.90 -18.61 -21.93
N GLY A 284 5.66 -18.17 -22.93
CA GLY A 284 6.49 -19.05 -23.75
C GLY A 284 5.72 -20.26 -24.33
N ASP A 285 6.43 -21.35 -24.58
CA ASP A 285 5.89 -22.57 -25.19
C ASP A 285 5.58 -23.68 -24.17
N THR A 286 5.65 -23.41 -22.86
CA THR A 286 5.42 -24.44 -21.84
C THR A 286 3.98 -24.93 -21.83
N GLU A 287 3.80 -26.22 -21.55
CA GLU A 287 2.51 -26.86 -21.31
C GLU A 287 2.32 -27.24 -19.83
N ASP A 288 3.38 -27.10 -19.03
CA ASP A 288 3.34 -27.41 -17.61
C ASP A 288 2.48 -26.37 -16.85
N PRO A 289 1.36 -26.79 -16.22
CA PRO A 289 0.50 -25.85 -15.51
C PRO A 289 1.20 -25.08 -14.40
N GLN A 290 2.13 -25.71 -13.67
CA GLN A 290 2.86 -25.04 -12.60
C GLN A 290 3.78 -23.95 -13.16
N ALA A 291 4.47 -24.20 -14.27
CA ALA A 291 5.28 -23.18 -14.92
C ALA A 291 4.42 -22.01 -15.42
N LEU A 292 3.26 -22.28 -16.02
CA LEU A 292 2.31 -21.24 -16.48
C LEU A 292 1.80 -20.38 -15.30
N GLN A 293 1.53 -21.00 -14.16
CA GLN A 293 1.10 -20.29 -12.95
C GLN A 293 2.19 -19.35 -12.43
N ILE A 294 3.44 -19.81 -12.37
CA ILE A 294 4.59 -18.99 -11.95
C ILE A 294 4.79 -17.84 -12.94
N GLN A 295 4.79 -18.10 -14.23
CA GLN A 295 4.91 -17.06 -15.26
C GLN A 295 3.78 -16.02 -15.20
N TYR A 296 2.57 -16.46 -14.85
CA TYR A 296 1.45 -15.54 -14.62
C TYR A 296 1.69 -14.65 -13.40
N THR A 297 2.22 -15.17 -12.29
CA THR A 297 2.54 -14.35 -11.12
C THR A 297 3.69 -13.39 -11.39
N GLU A 298 4.73 -13.79 -12.12
CA GLU A 298 5.82 -12.90 -12.57
C GLU A 298 5.30 -11.75 -13.46
N MET A 299 4.41 -12.05 -14.40
CA MET A 299 3.75 -11.02 -15.21
C MET A 299 2.95 -10.03 -14.35
N MET A 300 2.20 -10.52 -13.37
CA MET A 300 1.42 -9.67 -12.47
C MET A 300 2.31 -8.82 -11.57
N GLU A 301 3.43 -9.35 -11.10
CA GLU A 301 4.46 -8.64 -10.35
C GLU A 301 5.00 -7.45 -11.15
N ASP A 302 5.44 -7.70 -12.37
CA ASP A 302 5.97 -6.66 -13.26
C ASP A 302 4.94 -5.56 -13.50
N PHE A 303 3.71 -5.96 -13.83
CA PHE A 303 2.66 -5.00 -14.12
C PHE A 303 2.26 -4.15 -12.91
N MET A 304 2.12 -4.78 -11.74
CA MET A 304 1.62 -4.09 -10.55
C MET A 304 2.70 -3.31 -9.80
N PHE A 305 3.93 -3.82 -9.74
CA PHE A 305 4.96 -3.28 -8.83
C PHE A 305 6.23 -2.83 -9.56
N VAL A 306 6.87 -3.72 -10.34
CA VAL A 306 8.22 -3.45 -10.90
C VAL A 306 8.20 -2.32 -11.92
N ILE A 307 7.34 -2.43 -12.94
CA ILE A 307 7.24 -1.41 -14.00
C ILE A 307 6.82 -0.04 -13.44
N PRO A 308 5.79 0.07 -12.59
CA PRO A 308 5.45 1.33 -11.94
C PRO A 308 6.58 1.94 -11.12
N ALA A 309 7.30 1.12 -10.34
CA ALA A 309 8.43 1.57 -9.52
C ALA A 309 9.58 2.11 -10.38
N LEU A 310 9.96 1.38 -11.44
CA LEU A 310 10.97 1.83 -12.41
C LEU A 310 10.56 3.11 -13.14
N GLN A 311 9.28 3.22 -13.50
CA GLN A 311 8.74 4.42 -14.15
C GLN A 311 8.87 5.66 -13.26
N VAL A 312 8.48 5.56 -11.98
CA VAL A 312 8.61 6.66 -11.02
C VAL A 312 10.08 7.00 -10.79
N ALA A 313 10.93 5.99 -10.57
CA ALA A 313 12.38 6.19 -10.42
C ALA A 313 12.99 6.93 -11.62
N HIS A 314 12.60 6.53 -12.82
CA HIS A 314 13.05 7.19 -14.06
C HIS A 314 12.64 8.66 -14.16
N LEU A 315 11.38 8.96 -13.80
CA LEU A 315 10.86 10.32 -13.85
C LEU A 315 11.47 11.21 -12.76
N GLN A 316 11.65 10.69 -11.55
CA GLN A 316 12.19 11.46 -10.43
C GLN A 316 13.70 11.72 -10.52
N ARG A 317 14.49 10.78 -11.06
CA ARG A 317 15.97 10.87 -11.07
C ARG A 317 16.54 12.10 -11.79
N SER A 318 15.77 12.72 -12.68
CA SER A 318 16.18 13.96 -13.37
C SER A 318 16.08 15.20 -12.48
N HIS A 319 15.44 15.10 -11.31
CA HIS A 319 15.14 16.22 -10.42
C HIS A 319 15.78 16.10 -9.04
N ALA A 320 16.02 14.86 -8.56
CA ALA A 320 16.67 14.55 -7.28
C ALA A 320 17.35 13.18 -7.35
N PRO A 321 18.33 12.89 -6.48
CA PRO A 321 18.93 11.55 -6.40
C PRO A 321 17.90 10.48 -6.13
N VAL A 322 17.92 9.41 -6.91
CA VAL A 322 17.08 8.22 -6.74
C VAL A 322 17.97 6.98 -6.69
N TYR A 323 17.75 6.15 -5.69
CA TYR A 323 18.38 4.85 -5.53
C TYR A 323 17.31 3.79 -5.69
N PHE A 324 17.57 2.77 -6.52
CA PHE A 324 16.63 1.67 -6.75
C PHE A 324 17.20 0.38 -6.19
N TYR A 325 16.36 -0.44 -5.51
CA TYR A 325 16.74 -1.75 -4.99
C TYR A 325 15.75 -2.84 -5.40
N GLU A 326 16.23 -4.06 -5.42
CA GLU A 326 15.43 -5.27 -5.44
C GLU A 326 15.80 -6.11 -4.22
N PHE A 327 14.82 -6.41 -3.35
CA PHE A 327 15.02 -7.25 -2.17
C PHE A 327 14.81 -8.71 -2.55
N GLN A 328 15.83 -9.56 -2.35
CA GLN A 328 15.87 -10.95 -2.83
C GLN A 328 15.93 -11.99 -1.70
N HIS A 329 15.95 -11.57 -0.44
CA HIS A 329 16.08 -12.49 0.67
C HIS A 329 14.73 -13.12 1.04
N GLN A 330 14.60 -14.44 0.88
CA GLN A 330 13.45 -15.20 1.36
C GLN A 330 13.53 -15.40 2.88
N PRO A 331 12.62 -14.83 3.69
CA PRO A 331 12.68 -14.98 5.13
C PRO A 331 12.44 -16.41 5.58
N THR A 332 13.26 -16.90 6.51
CA THR A 332 13.16 -18.29 6.99
C THR A 332 11.90 -18.55 7.83
N PHE A 333 11.37 -17.50 8.48
CA PHE A 333 10.20 -17.62 9.37
C PHE A 333 8.86 -17.82 8.62
N VAL A 334 8.82 -17.55 7.31
CA VAL A 334 7.61 -17.77 6.47
C VAL A 334 7.67 -19.05 5.63
N LYS A 335 8.82 -19.75 5.57
CA LYS A 335 9.01 -20.93 4.72
C LYS A 335 8.01 -22.07 4.95
N GLN A 336 7.43 -22.17 6.15
CA GLN A 336 6.51 -23.24 6.50
C GLN A 336 5.04 -22.97 6.12
N VAL A 337 4.75 -21.73 5.68
CA VAL A 337 3.37 -21.30 5.35
C VAL A 337 3.20 -20.90 3.89
N ARG A 338 4.30 -20.92 3.12
CA ARG A 338 4.31 -20.52 1.71
C ARG A 338 4.69 -21.66 0.78
N PRO A 339 4.20 -21.64 -0.47
CA PRO A 339 4.69 -22.55 -1.51
C PRO A 339 6.22 -22.45 -1.68
N PRO A 340 6.92 -23.57 -1.92
CA PRO A 340 8.40 -23.60 -1.94
C PRO A 340 9.04 -22.76 -3.05
N HIS A 341 8.31 -22.45 -4.11
CA HIS A 341 8.80 -21.64 -5.24
C HIS A 341 8.76 -20.15 -4.98
N VAL A 342 8.02 -19.68 -3.96
CA VAL A 342 7.90 -18.27 -3.63
C VAL A 342 9.21 -17.78 -3.02
N LYS A 343 9.75 -16.70 -3.61
CA LYS A 343 11.01 -16.06 -3.22
C LYS A 343 10.76 -15.00 -2.11
N ALA A 344 11.29 -13.79 -2.26
CA ALA A 344 10.94 -12.66 -1.39
C ALA A 344 9.61 -12.06 -1.86
N ASP A 345 8.56 -12.33 -1.10
CA ASP A 345 7.18 -11.95 -1.40
C ASP A 345 6.88 -10.50 -0.91
N HIS A 346 5.76 -9.95 -1.29
CA HIS A 346 5.31 -8.61 -0.91
C HIS A 346 5.36 -8.38 0.60
N GLY A 347 6.07 -7.33 1.04
CA GLY A 347 6.24 -6.95 2.45
C GLY A 347 7.27 -7.77 3.24
N ASP A 348 8.03 -8.67 2.62
CA ASP A 348 9.03 -9.49 3.30
C ASP A 348 10.22 -8.70 3.84
N GLU A 349 10.53 -7.56 3.27
CA GLU A 349 11.59 -6.65 3.73
C GLU A 349 11.23 -5.92 5.03
N VAL A 350 9.97 -5.65 5.30
CA VAL A 350 9.49 -4.82 6.41
C VAL A 350 10.01 -5.28 7.79
N PRO A 351 9.98 -6.58 8.15
CA PRO A 351 10.58 -7.05 9.40
C PRO A 351 12.07 -6.77 9.50
N PHE A 352 12.79 -6.70 8.38
CA PHE A 352 14.22 -6.37 8.36
C PHE A 352 14.44 -4.88 8.54
N VAL A 353 13.63 -4.03 7.92
CA VAL A 353 13.66 -2.56 8.10
C VAL A 353 13.44 -2.19 9.57
N PHE A 354 12.45 -2.78 10.22
CA PHE A 354 12.17 -2.54 11.65
C PHE A 354 13.07 -3.33 12.61
N GLY A 355 13.88 -4.28 12.13
CA GLY A 355 14.70 -5.16 12.97
C GLY A 355 13.90 -6.14 13.83
N SER A 356 12.60 -6.29 13.58
CA SER A 356 11.68 -7.06 14.42
C SER A 356 11.97 -8.57 14.42
N PHE A 357 12.67 -9.10 13.41
CA PHE A 357 13.06 -10.51 13.36
C PHE A 357 14.12 -10.90 14.41
N PHE A 358 14.90 -9.96 14.96
CA PHE A 358 15.88 -10.24 16.01
C PHE A 358 15.24 -10.68 17.34
N TRP A 359 13.99 -10.28 17.59
CA TRP A 359 13.29 -10.57 18.84
C TRP A 359 12.26 -11.68 18.73
N GLY A 360 12.32 -12.47 17.64
CA GLY A 360 11.38 -13.54 17.38
C GLY A 360 9.97 -12.98 17.27
N VAL A 361 9.65 -12.39 16.11
CA VAL A 361 8.28 -12.08 15.74
C VAL A 361 7.48 -13.35 15.95
N LYS A 362 6.57 -13.36 16.91
CA LYS A 362 5.67 -14.47 17.06
C LYS A 362 4.88 -14.55 15.75
N ARG A 363 4.87 -15.73 15.15
CA ARG A 363 4.11 -16.08 13.93
C ARG A 363 2.72 -15.41 13.84
N GLU A 364 2.12 -15.16 14.99
CA GLU A 364 0.78 -14.61 15.16
C GLU A 364 0.63 -13.15 14.72
N SER A 365 1.69 -12.33 14.78
CA SER A 365 1.58 -10.89 14.44
C SER A 365 1.54 -10.65 12.93
N PHE A 366 2.15 -11.50 12.12
CA PHE A 366 2.14 -11.38 10.66
C PHE A 366 0.88 -12.00 10.04
N LEU A 367 0.30 -13.00 10.73
CA LEU A 367 -0.91 -13.70 10.27
C LEU A 367 -2.22 -12.98 10.59
N ILE A 368 -2.18 -11.86 11.35
CA ILE A 368 -3.37 -11.04 11.66
C ILE A 368 -3.99 -10.42 10.39
N PHE A 369 -3.22 -10.21 9.32
CA PHE A 369 -3.74 -9.76 8.03
C PHE A 369 -4.51 -10.84 7.25
N LEU A 370 -4.25 -12.10 7.55
CA LEU A 370 -4.90 -13.20 6.88
C LEU A 370 -5.94 -13.79 7.84
N ASP A 371 -7.19 -13.65 7.49
CA ASP A 371 -8.20 -14.51 8.08
C ASP A 371 -7.92 -15.95 7.63
N LEU A 372 -7.10 -16.67 8.42
CA LEU A 372 -6.66 -18.04 8.12
C LEU A 372 -7.83 -19.03 7.95
N ASN A 373 -9.05 -18.66 8.38
CA ASN A 373 -10.24 -19.44 8.08
C ASN A 373 -10.66 -19.34 6.61
N LYS A 374 -10.08 -18.40 5.85
CA LYS A 374 -10.31 -18.23 4.41
C LYS A 374 -9.19 -18.82 3.55
N VAL A 375 -8.05 -19.22 4.14
CA VAL A 375 -7.01 -19.94 3.40
C VAL A 375 -7.53 -21.36 3.15
N PRO A 376 -7.63 -21.82 1.89
CA PRO A 376 -8.05 -23.20 1.61
C PRO A 376 -7.14 -24.18 2.36
N ASP A 377 -7.74 -25.13 3.08
CA ASP A 377 -7.08 -26.11 3.98
C ASP A 377 -5.99 -26.95 3.23
N ASP A 378 -6.11 -27.06 1.92
CA ASP A 378 -5.18 -27.82 1.05
C ASP A 378 -3.81 -27.16 0.92
N SER A 379 -3.66 -25.85 1.14
CA SER A 379 -2.35 -25.18 1.04
C SER A 379 -1.47 -25.39 2.28
N LEU A 380 -2.03 -25.94 3.37
CA LEU A 380 -1.34 -26.19 4.64
C LEU A 380 -1.06 -27.68 4.89
N ARG A 381 -1.58 -28.61 4.08
CA ARG A 381 -1.48 -30.05 4.32
C ARG A 381 -0.35 -30.76 3.56
N ASP A 382 0.23 -30.14 2.56
CA ASP A 382 1.28 -30.76 1.72
C ASP A 382 2.69 -30.17 1.95
N SER A 383 2.96 -29.70 3.17
CA SER A 383 4.29 -29.23 3.58
C SER A 383 4.86 -30.03 4.74
#